data_2296c2c7a5c3bb6df1598440894f236a
#
_entry.id   2296c2c7a5c3bb6df1598440894f236a
#
_cell.length_a   1.000
_cell.length_b   1.000
_cell.length_c   1.000
_cell.angle_alpha   90.00
_cell.angle_beta   90.00
_cell.angle_gamma   90.00
#
_symmetry.space_group_name_H-M   'P 1'
#
loop_
_entity.id
_entity.type
_entity.pdbx_description
1 polymer ?
#
loop_
_entity_poly.entity_id
_entity_poly.type
_entity_poly.pdbx_seq_one_letter_code
_entity_poly.pdbx_strand_id
1 'polypeptide(L)'
;MSLPRAILDLENRSVGDQGEPTLGAALEFALAAWRSGNRDRELCLHLLFLTWYCNLEPPHLTGYAQAAFPSGELSQQFQDVYTAFAPQVLEDAECLYAVGLMAMMTPYLLGEDEATWQARSLTFRERYRALAPHGFTPSHFAGRGAYGDYFANQVVVPNGY
;
A
#
# COMPACT_ATOMS: atom_id res chain seq x y z
N MET A 1 -9.37 -2.71 -16.07
CA MET A 1 -10.42 -2.79 -15.03
C MET A 1 -10.06 -1.84 -13.91
N SER A 2 -11.02 -1.25 -13.30
CA SER A 2 -10.81 -0.36 -12.15
C SER A 2 -10.84 -1.16 -10.84
N LEU A 3 -10.36 -0.54 -9.76
CA LEU A 3 -10.49 -1.09 -8.40
C LEU A 3 -11.97 -1.44 -8.13
N PRO A 4 -12.28 -2.64 -7.61
CA PRO A 4 -13.65 -3.00 -7.24
C PRO A 4 -14.24 -1.97 -6.28
N ARG A 5 -15.46 -1.50 -6.58
CA ARG A 5 -16.12 -0.43 -5.84
C ARG A 5 -16.26 -0.74 -4.35
N ALA A 6 -16.50 -2.01 -4.01
CA ALA A 6 -16.63 -2.44 -2.62
C ALA A 6 -15.35 -2.16 -1.80
N ILE A 7 -14.17 -2.28 -2.40
CA ILE A 7 -12.90 -1.98 -1.74
C ILE A 7 -12.81 -0.47 -1.48
N LEU A 8 -13.07 0.33 -2.49
CA LEU A 8 -13.02 1.80 -2.38
C LEU A 8 -14.03 2.32 -1.36
N ASP A 9 -15.25 1.79 -1.36
CA ASP A 9 -16.30 2.20 -0.40
C ASP A 9 -15.88 1.87 1.05
N LEU A 10 -15.27 0.71 1.29
CA LEU A 10 -14.76 0.33 2.61
C LEU A 10 -13.55 1.19 3.03
N GLU A 11 -12.64 1.49 2.13
CA GLU A 11 -11.52 2.38 2.43
C GLU A 11 -12.00 3.80 2.73
N ASN A 12 -12.97 4.33 1.99
CA ASN A 12 -13.54 5.66 2.23
C ASN A 12 -14.22 5.78 3.61
N ARG A 13 -14.84 4.70 4.10
CA ARG A 13 -15.45 4.68 5.43
C ARG A 13 -14.44 4.72 6.56
N SER A 14 -13.19 4.35 6.30
CA SER A 14 -12.12 4.38 7.31
C SER A 14 -11.48 5.76 7.48
N VAL A 15 -11.74 6.69 6.56
CA VAL A 15 -11.07 8.00 6.49
C VAL A 15 -11.77 9.03 7.37
N GLY A 16 -10.98 9.93 7.97
CA GLY A 16 -11.45 11.08 8.74
C GLY A 16 -11.65 10.82 10.23
N ASP A 17 -12.07 11.84 10.97
CA ASP A 17 -12.22 11.82 12.43
C ASP A 17 -13.31 10.85 12.93
N GLN A 18 -14.23 10.49 12.05
CA GLN A 18 -15.31 9.52 12.31
C GLN A 18 -15.05 8.20 11.55
N GLY A 19 -13.79 7.93 11.20
CA GLY A 19 -13.42 6.74 10.45
C GLY A 19 -13.82 5.43 11.17
N GLU A 20 -14.32 4.47 10.39
CA GLU A 20 -14.69 3.15 10.88
C GLU A 20 -13.54 2.16 10.65
N PRO A 21 -13.39 1.11 11.47
CA PRO A 21 -12.34 0.09 11.28
C PRO A 21 -12.70 -0.88 10.15
N THR A 22 -12.74 -0.42 8.91
CA THR A 22 -13.19 -1.17 7.73
C THR A 22 -12.06 -1.64 6.81
N LEU A 23 -10.80 -1.32 7.12
CA LEU A 23 -9.66 -1.68 6.27
C LEU A 23 -9.40 -3.18 6.21
N GLY A 24 -9.66 -3.92 7.29
CA GLY A 24 -9.59 -5.38 7.29
C GLY A 24 -10.56 -6.02 6.31
N ALA A 25 -11.81 -5.51 6.26
CA ALA A 25 -12.79 -5.94 5.26
C ALA A 25 -12.37 -5.56 3.83
N ALA A 26 -11.84 -4.36 3.63
CA ALA A 26 -11.28 -3.94 2.34
C ALA A 26 -10.16 -4.88 1.88
N LEU A 27 -9.26 -5.26 2.79
CA LEU A 27 -8.19 -6.22 2.52
C LEU A 27 -8.75 -7.59 2.07
N GLU A 28 -9.76 -8.12 2.75
CA GLU A 28 -10.39 -9.39 2.38
C GLU A 28 -10.96 -9.36 0.96
N PHE A 29 -11.68 -8.29 0.60
CA PHE A 29 -12.19 -8.10 -0.76
C PHE A 29 -11.05 -7.98 -1.79
N ALA A 30 -9.99 -7.24 -1.47
CA ALA A 30 -8.84 -7.08 -2.34
C ALA A 30 -8.12 -8.42 -2.57
N LEU A 31 -7.93 -9.21 -1.52
CA LEU A 31 -7.34 -10.55 -1.61
C LEU A 31 -8.21 -11.51 -2.43
N ALA A 32 -9.54 -11.46 -2.28
CA ALA A 32 -10.44 -12.26 -3.09
C ALA A 32 -10.33 -11.91 -4.58
N ALA A 33 -10.28 -10.63 -4.92
CA ALA A 33 -10.06 -10.17 -6.30
C ALA A 33 -8.70 -10.62 -6.85
N TRP A 34 -7.65 -10.53 -6.05
CA TRP A 34 -6.31 -11.03 -6.40
C TRP A 34 -6.32 -12.55 -6.66
N ARG A 35 -6.93 -13.32 -5.78
CA ARG A 35 -7.03 -14.79 -5.91
C ARG A 35 -7.85 -15.21 -7.12
N SER A 36 -8.82 -14.39 -7.55
CA SER A 36 -9.58 -14.61 -8.78
C SER A 36 -8.83 -14.25 -10.07
N GLY A 37 -7.58 -13.80 -9.96
CA GLY A 37 -6.72 -13.50 -11.10
C GLY A 37 -6.67 -12.03 -11.52
N ASN A 38 -7.35 -11.13 -10.79
CA ASN A 38 -7.26 -9.69 -11.08
C ASN A 38 -5.86 -9.17 -10.74
N ARG A 39 -5.22 -8.52 -11.73
CA ARG A 39 -3.85 -7.98 -11.64
C ARG A 39 -3.78 -6.50 -12.03
N ASP A 40 -4.91 -5.82 -11.92
CA ASP A 40 -4.98 -4.39 -12.19
C ASP A 40 -4.01 -3.59 -11.32
N ARG A 41 -3.42 -2.56 -11.91
CA ARG A 41 -2.49 -1.65 -11.24
C ARG A 41 -3.09 -1.07 -9.94
N GLU A 42 -4.32 -0.55 -10.00
CA GLU A 42 -4.98 0.03 -8.82
C GLU A 42 -5.22 -1.03 -7.74
N LEU A 43 -5.67 -2.22 -8.10
CA LEU A 43 -5.81 -3.31 -7.14
C LEU A 43 -4.47 -3.66 -6.48
N CYS A 44 -3.39 -3.75 -7.25
CA CYS A 44 -2.08 -4.07 -6.70
C CYS A 44 -1.59 -3.00 -5.72
N LEU A 45 -1.73 -1.71 -6.06
CA LEU A 45 -1.36 -0.60 -5.17
C LEU A 45 -2.16 -0.63 -3.86
N HIS A 46 -3.47 -0.75 -3.96
CA HIS A 46 -4.33 -0.82 -2.78
C HIS A 46 -4.04 -2.07 -1.94
N LEU A 47 -3.79 -3.21 -2.57
CA LEU A 47 -3.49 -4.45 -1.88
C LEU A 47 -2.14 -4.39 -1.15
N LEU A 48 -1.11 -3.80 -1.77
CA LEU A 48 0.17 -3.55 -1.11
C LEU A 48 -0.01 -2.63 0.09
N PHE A 49 -0.76 -1.55 -0.06
CA PHE A 49 -1.08 -0.63 1.04
C PHE A 49 -1.86 -1.32 2.16
N LEU A 50 -2.93 -2.05 1.83
CA LEU A 50 -3.78 -2.69 2.83
C LEU A 50 -3.06 -3.79 3.62
N THR A 51 -2.26 -4.62 2.94
CA THR A 51 -1.44 -5.65 3.62
C THR A 51 -0.42 -5.01 4.56
N TRP A 52 0.23 -3.95 4.12
CA TRP A 52 1.19 -3.20 4.92
C TRP A 52 0.52 -2.48 6.09
N TYR A 53 -0.54 -1.72 5.83
CA TYR A 53 -1.20 -0.88 6.83
C TYR A 53 -1.90 -1.70 7.91
N CYS A 54 -2.60 -2.78 7.53
CA CYS A 54 -3.21 -3.71 8.48
C CYS A 54 -2.18 -4.50 9.30
N ASN A 55 -0.95 -4.64 8.79
CA ASN A 55 0.16 -5.24 9.56
C ASN A 55 0.83 -4.23 10.51
N LEU A 56 0.82 -2.96 10.15
CA LEU A 56 1.42 -1.86 10.92
C LEU A 56 0.53 -1.39 12.06
N GLU A 57 -0.75 -1.18 11.79
CA GLU A 57 -1.70 -0.55 12.71
C GLU A 57 -2.48 -1.58 13.55
N PRO A 58 -2.84 -1.22 14.79
CA PRO A 58 -3.56 -2.14 15.66
C PRO A 58 -4.98 -2.45 15.18
N PRO A 59 -5.53 -3.63 15.57
CA PRO A 59 -6.84 -4.11 15.08
C PRO A 59 -8.01 -3.16 15.32
N HIS A 60 -8.00 -2.38 16.38
CA HIS A 60 -9.09 -1.44 16.67
C HIS A 60 -9.15 -0.26 15.67
N LEU A 61 -8.07 0.02 14.94
CA LEU A 61 -8.03 1.04 13.91
C LEU A 61 -8.38 0.48 12.53
N THR A 62 -7.98 -0.74 12.25
CA THR A 62 -8.13 -1.34 10.92
C THR A 62 -9.31 -2.30 10.81
N GLY A 63 -9.77 -2.84 11.92
CA GLY A 63 -10.75 -3.95 11.93
C GLY A 63 -10.17 -5.27 11.45
N TYR A 64 -8.85 -5.34 11.25
CA TYR A 64 -8.16 -6.57 10.91
C TYR A 64 -7.98 -7.44 12.14
N ALA A 65 -8.64 -8.61 12.17
CA ALA A 65 -8.52 -9.54 13.27
C ALA A 65 -7.27 -10.41 13.11
N GLN A 66 -6.27 -10.22 13.96
CA GLN A 66 -5.02 -11.01 13.91
C GLN A 66 -5.26 -12.52 13.98
N ALA A 67 -6.36 -12.94 14.64
CA ALA A 67 -6.73 -14.35 14.72
C ALA A 67 -7.15 -14.95 13.36
N ALA A 68 -7.59 -14.15 12.39
CA ALA A 68 -7.97 -14.60 11.07
C ALA A 68 -6.76 -14.85 10.17
N PHE A 69 -5.59 -14.28 10.51
CA PHE A 69 -4.36 -14.42 9.75
C PHE A 69 -3.20 -14.72 10.70
N PRO A 70 -2.45 -15.82 10.49
CA PRO A 70 -1.27 -16.14 11.29
C PRO A 70 -0.23 -15.01 11.22
N SER A 71 0.57 -14.86 12.27
CA SER A 71 1.68 -13.92 12.30
C SER A 71 2.61 -14.13 11.10
N GLY A 72 2.93 -13.07 10.38
CA GLY A 72 3.78 -13.09 9.18
C GLY A 72 3.03 -13.34 7.87
N GLU A 73 1.74 -13.71 7.89
CA GLU A 73 0.98 -13.93 6.65
C GLU A 73 0.81 -12.66 5.83
N LEU A 74 0.55 -11.51 6.45
CA LEU A 74 0.45 -10.25 5.73
C LEU A 74 1.76 -9.82 5.08
N SER A 75 2.88 -10.05 5.74
CA SER A 75 4.21 -9.83 5.14
C SER A 75 4.43 -10.71 3.92
N GLN A 76 4.04 -11.98 3.99
CA GLN A 76 4.13 -12.89 2.85
C GLN A 76 3.20 -12.48 1.72
N GLN A 77 1.98 -12.06 2.01
CA GLN A 77 1.04 -11.57 1.00
C GLN A 77 1.55 -10.29 0.33
N PHE A 78 2.11 -9.36 1.10
CA PHE A 78 2.79 -8.20 0.53
C PHE A 78 3.87 -8.63 -0.48
N GLN A 79 4.72 -9.56 -0.08
CA GLN A 79 5.80 -10.07 -0.91
C GLN A 79 5.29 -10.75 -2.18
N ASP A 80 4.23 -11.55 -2.09
CA ASP A 80 3.63 -12.24 -3.23
C ASP A 80 3.06 -11.24 -4.26
N VAL A 81 2.33 -10.23 -3.79
CA VAL A 81 1.79 -9.17 -4.65
C VAL A 81 2.92 -8.34 -5.26
N TYR A 82 3.90 -7.95 -4.45
CA TYR A 82 5.06 -7.20 -4.93
C TYR A 82 5.82 -7.97 -6.01
N THR A 83 6.11 -9.25 -5.79
CA THR A 83 6.86 -10.08 -6.74
C THR A 83 6.14 -10.18 -8.09
N ALA A 84 4.82 -10.35 -8.08
CA ALA A 84 4.03 -10.41 -9.30
C ALA A 84 3.93 -9.05 -10.02
N PHE A 85 4.02 -7.95 -9.28
CA PHE A 85 3.86 -6.59 -9.79
C PHE A 85 5.20 -5.86 -10.00
N ALA A 86 6.32 -6.43 -9.57
CA ALA A 86 7.63 -5.78 -9.58
C ALA A 86 8.06 -5.20 -10.94
N PRO A 87 7.83 -5.85 -12.09
CA PRO A 87 8.18 -5.27 -13.38
C PRO A 87 7.50 -3.92 -13.64
N GLN A 88 6.22 -3.78 -13.27
CA GLN A 88 5.46 -2.54 -13.40
C GLN A 88 5.93 -1.48 -12.39
N VAL A 89 6.27 -1.89 -11.16
CA VAL A 89 6.77 -0.99 -10.11
C VAL A 89 7.98 -0.20 -10.60
N LEU A 90 8.92 -0.85 -11.26
CA LEU A 90 10.17 -0.23 -11.72
C LEU A 90 9.99 0.84 -12.80
N GLU A 91 8.85 0.85 -13.49
CA GLU A 91 8.54 1.79 -14.56
C GLU A 91 7.50 2.85 -14.17
N ASP A 92 7.00 2.81 -12.94
CA ASP A 92 5.90 3.64 -12.47
C ASP A 92 6.33 4.48 -11.26
N ALA A 93 6.35 5.80 -11.43
CA ALA A 93 6.81 6.73 -10.41
C ALA A 93 5.98 6.65 -9.11
N GLU A 94 4.66 6.47 -9.21
CA GLU A 94 3.80 6.34 -8.04
C GLU A 94 4.04 5.02 -7.29
N CYS A 95 4.20 3.92 -8.02
CA CYS A 95 4.53 2.64 -7.42
C CYS A 95 5.89 2.68 -6.70
N LEU A 96 6.90 3.27 -7.31
CA LEU A 96 8.21 3.49 -6.69
C LEU A 96 8.12 4.34 -5.42
N TYR A 97 7.33 5.42 -5.48
CA TYR A 97 7.09 6.28 -4.33
C TYR A 97 6.40 5.54 -3.19
N ALA A 98 5.27 4.90 -3.47
CA ALA A 98 4.47 4.23 -2.45
C ALA A 98 5.21 3.05 -1.81
N VAL A 99 5.73 2.13 -2.63
CA VAL A 99 6.46 0.95 -2.12
C VAL A 99 7.77 1.36 -1.46
N GLY A 100 8.49 2.31 -2.04
CA GLY A 100 9.73 2.82 -1.47
C GLY A 100 9.53 3.48 -0.12
N LEU A 101 8.46 4.26 0.06
CA LEU A 101 8.12 4.88 1.33
C LEU A 101 7.77 3.84 2.41
N MET A 102 6.94 2.85 2.08
CA MET A 102 6.65 1.73 2.98
C MET A 102 7.93 1.01 3.41
N ALA A 103 8.83 0.74 2.47
CA ALA A 103 10.11 0.09 2.72
C ALA A 103 11.07 0.94 3.56
N MET A 104 11.04 2.25 3.40
CA MET A 104 11.81 3.16 4.23
C MET A 104 11.33 3.18 5.68
N MET A 105 10.01 3.20 5.87
CA MET A 105 9.39 3.31 7.19
C MET A 105 9.47 2.01 7.99
N THR A 106 9.16 0.88 7.37
CA THR A 106 9.01 -0.41 8.05
C THR A 106 9.51 -1.58 7.19
N PRO A 107 10.81 -1.62 6.88
CA PRO A 107 11.37 -2.64 5.99
C PRO A 107 11.16 -4.07 6.50
N TYR A 108 11.03 -4.24 7.82
CA TYR A 108 10.82 -5.54 8.47
C TYR A 108 9.41 -6.12 8.30
N LEU A 109 8.45 -5.35 7.75
CA LEU A 109 7.06 -5.81 7.52
C LEU A 109 6.80 -6.35 6.11
N LEU A 110 7.79 -6.34 5.22
CA LEU A 110 7.54 -6.49 3.78
C LEU A 110 7.90 -7.87 3.20
N GLY A 111 8.16 -8.87 4.05
CA GLY A 111 8.24 -10.28 3.68
C GLY A 111 9.62 -10.82 3.33
N GLU A 112 10.57 -10.00 2.86
CA GLU A 112 11.98 -10.37 2.74
C GLU A 112 12.78 -9.82 3.92
N ASP A 113 14.10 -10.05 3.91
CA ASP A 113 14.96 -9.49 4.94
C ASP A 113 14.98 -7.96 4.90
N GLU A 114 15.15 -7.37 6.06
CA GLU A 114 15.12 -5.92 6.26
C GLU A 114 16.17 -5.19 5.41
N ALA A 115 17.39 -5.74 5.32
CA ALA A 115 18.48 -5.11 4.56
C ALA A 115 18.16 -5.02 3.07
N THR A 116 17.51 -6.05 2.50
CA THR A 116 17.06 -6.05 1.11
C THR A 116 16.04 -4.93 0.86
N TRP A 117 15.05 -4.75 1.76
CA TRP A 117 14.06 -3.71 1.61
C TRP A 117 14.63 -2.31 1.85
N GLN A 118 15.56 -2.14 2.78
CA GLN A 118 16.28 -0.87 2.96
C GLN A 118 17.05 -0.46 1.70
N ALA A 119 17.76 -1.40 1.08
CA ALA A 119 18.47 -1.16 -0.17
C ALA A 119 17.51 -0.81 -1.32
N ARG A 120 16.39 -1.54 -1.45
CA ARG A 120 15.35 -1.23 -2.44
C ARG A 120 14.77 0.17 -2.24
N SER A 121 14.50 0.57 -1.01
CA SER A 121 13.97 1.91 -0.71
C SER A 121 14.88 3.01 -1.27
N LEU A 122 16.18 2.90 -1.09
CA LEU A 122 17.14 3.88 -1.64
C LEU A 122 17.11 3.92 -3.17
N THR A 123 17.15 2.75 -3.82
CA THR A 123 17.09 2.64 -5.28
C THR A 123 15.77 3.17 -5.84
N PHE A 124 14.65 2.86 -5.19
CA PHE A 124 13.33 3.32 -5.60
C PHE A 124 13.19 4.83 -5.49
N ARG A 125 13.74 5.43 -4.43
CA ARG A 125 13.76 6.88 -4.26
C ARG A 125 14.52 7.58 -5.40
N GLU A 126 15.69 7.08 -5.75
CA GLU A 126 16.49 7.64 -6.84
C GLU A 126 15.74 7.55 -8.17
N ARG A 127 15.17 6.38 -8.48
CA ARG A 127 14.42 6.16 -9.70
C ARG A 127 13.11 6.96 -9.74
N TYR A 128 12.39 7.03 -8.63
CA TYR A 128 11.21 7.89 -8.48
C TYR A 128 11.54 9.35 -8.82
N ARG A 129 12.59 9.90 -8.24
CA ARG A 129 13.02 11.28 -8.48
C ARG A 129 13.41 11.52 -9.94
N ALA A 130 13.96 10.52 -10.60
CA ALA A 130 14.27 10.61 -12.02
C ALA A 130 13.01 10.61 -12.90
N LEU A 131 11.99 9.80 -12.55
CA LEU A 131 10.74 9.71 -13.31
C LEU A 131 9.77 10.86 -12.99
N ALA A 132 9.77 11.36 -11.77
CA ALA A 132 8.90 12.42 -11.29
C ALA A 132 9.71 13.50 -10.56
N PRO A 133 10.51 14.32 -11.27
CA PRO A 133 11.43 15.28 -10.66
C PRO A 133 10.73 16.38 -9.86
N HIS A 134 9.44 16.63 -10.11
CA HIS A 134 8.62 17.59 -9.36
C HIS A 134 7.79 16.93 -8.24
N GLY A 135 7.89 15.61 -8.08
CA GLY A 135 7.10 14.84 -7.12
C GLY A 135 5.60 14.82 -7.44
N PHE A 136 4.82 14.43 -6.44
CA PHE A 136 3.36 14.43 -6.52
C PHE A 136 2.76 15.51 -5.64
N THR A 137 1.56 15.96 -5.99
CA THR A 137 0.72 16.83 -5.16
C THR A 137 -0.38 15.99 -4.49
N PRO A 138 -0.99 16.47 -3.38
CA PRO A 138 -2.11 15.77 -2.75
C PRO A 138 -3.26 15.43 -3.71
N SER A 139 -3.53 16.30 -4.69
CA SER A 139 -4.58 16.09 -5.68
C SER A 139 -4.36 14.86 -6.57
N HIS A 140 -3.12 14.41 -6.74
CA HIS A 140 -2.82 13.17 -7.47
C HIS A 140 -3.46 11.94 -6.81
N PHE A 141 -3.58 11.97 -5.49
CA PHE A 141 -4.13 10.87 -4.69
C PHE A 141 -5.60 11.04 -4.31
N ALA A 142 -6.22 12.17 -4.63
CA ALA A 142 -7.59 12.48 -4.22
C ALA A 142 -8.60 11.46 -4.74
N GLY A 143 -9.57 11.10 -3.91
CA GLY A 143 -10.69 10.21 -4.28
C GLY A 143 -10.32 8.72 -4.40
N ARG A 144 -9.16 8.32 -3.89
CA ARG A 144 -8.64 6.95 -3.99
C ARG A 144 -8.66 6.20 -2.64
N GLY A 145 -9.68 6.46 -1.81
CA GLY A 145 -9.86 5.76 -0.54
C GLY A 145 -8.77 6.04 0.49
N ALA A 146 -8.57 5.12 1.43
CA ALA A 146 -7.55 5.24 2.48
C ALA A 146 -6.13 5.26 1.92
N TYR A 147 -5.86 4.50 0.86
CA TYR A 147 -4.60 4.57 0.11
C TYR A 147 -4.32 6.00 -0.33
N GLY A 148 -5.28 6.62 -1.01
CA GLY A 148 -5.12 7.98 -1.52
C GLY A 148 -4.97 9.00 -0.41
N ASP A 149 -5.78 8.90 0.64
CA ASP A 149 -5.72 9.81 1.80
C ASP A 149 -4.35 9.74 2.50
N TYR A 150 -3.85 8.53 2.73
CA TYR A 150 -2.54 8.32 3.32
C TYR A 150 -1.42 8.99 2.51
N PHE A 151 -1.33 8.70 1.21
CA PHE A 151 -0.27 9.25 0.38
C PHE A 151 -0.43 10.74 0.06
N ALA A 152 -1.67 11.26 0.01
CA ALA A 152 -1.92 12.70 -0.06
C ALA A 152 -1.31 13.45 1.14
N ASN A 153 -1.37 12.85 2.33
CA ASN A 153 -0.72 13.40 3.52
C ASN A 153 0.81 13.26 3.45
N GLN A 154 1.32 12.14 2.97
CA GLN A 154 2.77 11.89 2.91
C GLN A 154 3.51 12.84 1.96
N VAL A 155 2.91 13.27 0.86
CA VAL A 155 3.57 14.18 -0.09
C VAL A 155 3.76 15.61 0.43
N VAL A 156 3.07 15.99 1.51
CA VAL A 156 3.22 17.31 2.15
C VAL A 156 4.07 17.30 3.42
N VAL A 157 4.42 16.11 3.93
CA VAL A 157 5.33 15.97 5.09
C VAL A 157 6.77 15.77 4.62
N PRO A 158 7.76 16.39 5.27
CA PRO A 158 9.17 16.14 4.97
C PRO A 158 9.57 14.74 5.47
N ASN A 159 9.49 13.74 4.61
CA ASN A 159 9.80 12.34 4.91
C ASN A 159 11.08 11.82 4.22
N GLY A 160 11.76 12.65 3.42
CA GLY A 160 12.97 12.29 2.70
C GLY A 160 12.74 11.56 1.37
N TYR A 161 11.49 11.39 0.95
CA TYR A 161 11.10 10.76 -0.32
C TYR A 161 10.71 11.73 -1.42
#